data_f2648983f27a493ae930b30150b03edd
#
_entry.id   f2648983f27a493ae930b30150b03edd
#
_cell.length_a   1.000
_cell.length_b   1.000
_cell.length_c   1.000
_cell.angle_alpha   90.00
_cell.angle_beta   90.00
_cell.angle_gamma   90.00
#
_symmetry.space_group_name_H-M   'P 1'
#
loop_
_entity.id
_entity.type
_entity.pdbx_description
1 polymer ?
#
loop_
_entity_poly.entity_id
_entity_poly.type
_entity_poly.pdbx_seq_one_letter_code
_entity_poly.pdbx_strand_id
1 'polypeptide(L)'
;MPQYYVEDDHEPIIPKELFYRVQEELARRASMNKSAVIRKKNQKSKFSSEYALTGLLLCGDCGQEYRRVTWSRNGKKKIVWRCSNRLTNGTKHCKKSETLEEGVLNRAVMEAINRITRGDGDFVGAFRQNVIRVIGSYNGEQESDEYDDKIKEKEEEMVALIAENARVGSYTDEFYERYRRIAEEITILKEEQIEARRKKKLAASYEQRLRDMDSFLEKQTCQIPEFDNDLVRRLIASIKVVSAEKLIIQFQSGIVMEQEIRYE
;
A
#
# COMPACT_ATOMS: atom_id res chain seq x y z
N MET A 1 -28.46 -16.27 17.13
CA MET A 1 -29.09 -16.34 15.82
C MET A 1 -27.99 -16.21 14.77
N PRO A 2 -27.93 -17.07 13.74
CA PRO A 2 -26.97 -16.90 12.67
C PRO A 2 -27.24 -15.59 11.93
N GLN A 3 -26.20 -14.80 11.69
CA GLN A 3 -26.29 -13.60 10.86
C GLN A 3 -26.10 -14.01 9.41
N TYR A 4 -27.05 -13.64 8.55
CA TYR A 4 -26.96 -13.85 7.12
C TYR A 4 -26.56 -12.53 6.48
N TYR A 5 -25.57 -12.57 5.59
CA TYR A 5 -25.19 -11.44 4.76
C TYR A 5 -25.92 -11.58 3.43
N VAL A 6 -26.75 -10.59 3.10
CA VAL A 6 -27.46 -10.53 1.82
C VAL A 6 -26.82 -9.41 1.00
N GLU A 7 -26.35 -9.74 -0.19
CA GLU A 7 -25.83 -8.75 -1.14
C GLU A 7 -26.98 -8.15 -1.95
N ASP A 8 -26.89 -6.83 -2.22
CA ASP A 8 -27.82 -6.07 -3.06
C ASP A 8 -29.29 -6.05 -2.55
N ASP A 9 -29.51 -6.11 -1.24
CA ASP A 9 -30.83 -6.05 -0.61
C ASP A 9 -31.51 -4.68 -0.78
N HIS A 10 -30.73 -3.61 -0.98
CA HIS A 10 -31.23 -2.25 -1.22
C HIS A 10 -30.26 -1.44 -2.07
N GLU A 11 -30.78 -0.37 -2.69
CA GLU A 11 -29.97 0.57 -3.43
C GLU A 11 -28.88 1.21 -2.55
N PRO A 12 -27.62 1.19 -2.96
CA PRO A 12 -26.52 1.67 -2.10
C PRO A 12 -26.62 3.17 -1.89
N ILE A 13 -26.60 3.61 -0.62
CA ILE A 13 -26.61 5.03 -0.22
C ILE A 13 -25.39 5.78 -0.78
N ILE A 14 -24.28 5.06 -0.96
CA ILE A 14 -23.04 5.58 -1.54
C ILE A 14 -22.59 4.65 -2.67
N PRO A 15 -22.17 5.19 -3.83
CA PRO A 15 -21.61 4.35 -4.90
C PRO A 15 -20.47 3.46 -4.38
N LYS A 16 -20.48 2.18 -4.78
CA LYS A 16 -19.47 1.18 -4.36
C LYS A 16 -18.04 1.71 -4.56
N GLU A 17 -17.79 2.39 -5.68
CA GLU A 17 -16.49 2.99 -5.99
C GLU A 17 -16.04 4.04 -4.94
N LEU A 18 -16.96 4.91 -4.53
CA LEU A 18 -16.67 5.92 -3.51
C LEU A 18 -16.40 5.27 -2.15
N PHE A 19 -17.19 4.23 -1.80
CA PHE A 19 -16.98 3.47 -0.58
C PHE A 19 -15.58 2.83 -0.54
N TYR A 20 -15.16 2.13 -1.60
CA TYR A 20 -13.84 1.51 -1.65
C TYR A 20 -12.71 2.54 -1.61
N ARG A 21 -12.85 3.68 -2.28
CA ARG A 21 -11.89 4.79 -2.21
C ARG A 21 -11.73 5.32 -0.78
N VAL A 22 -12.83 5.47 -0.05
CA VAL A 22 -12.82 5.89 1.35
C VAL A 22 -12.16 4.82 2.23
N GLN A 23 -12.44 3.53 2.01
CA GLN A 23 -11.80 2.44 2.75
C GLN A 23 -10.28 2.39 2.51
N GLU A 24 -9.83 2.55 1.28
CA GLU A 24 -8.40 2.65 0.95
C GLU A 24 -7.72 3.83 1.66
N GLU A 25 -8.37 4.99 1.65
CA GLU A 25 -7.83 6.18 2.32
C GLU A 25 -7.80 5.99 3.85
N LEU A 26 -8.80 5.36 4.44
CA LEU A 26 -8.81 5.00 5.86
C LEU A 26 -7.70 4.02 6.20
N ALA A 27 -7.51 2.97 5.37
CA ALA A 27 -6.44 2.01 5.54
C ALA A 27 -5.05 2.66 5.41
N ARG A 28 -4.88 3.56 4.44
CA ARG A 28 -3.67 4.36 4.26
C ARG A 28 -3.38 5.23 5.50
N ARG A 29 -4.38 5.97 5.98
CA ARG A 29 -4.24 6.78 7.20
C ARG A 29 -3.93 5.94 8.43
N ALA A 30 -4.54 4.77 8.54
CA ALA A 30 -4.25 3.82 9.62
C ALA A 30 -2.82 3.27 9.55
N SER A 31 -2.30 2.98 8.35
CA SER A 31 -0.92 2.53 8.16
C SER A 31 0.12 3.60 8.51
N MET A 32 -0.17 4.86 8.20
CA MET A 32 0.65 6.00 8.61
C MET A 32 0.67 6.18 10.15
N ASN A 33 -0.43 5.83 10.81
CA ASN A 33 -0.53 5.88 12.27
C ASN A 33 0.08 4.67 12.97
N LYS A 34 0.37 3.56 12.29
CA LYS A 34 1.07 2.39 12.87
C LYS A 34 2.47 2.72 13.37
N SER A 35 3.13 3.70 12.77
CA SER A 35 4.36 4.28 13.33
C SER A 35 4.12 5.00 14.67
N ALA A 36 2.89 5.32 15.01
CA ALA A 36 2.50 6.00 16.24
C ALA A 36 2.21 5.03 17.40
N VAL A 37 2.09 3.72 17.15
CA VAL A 37 1.89 2.71 18.22
C VAL A 37 3.15 2.60 19.10
N ILE A 38 4.31 2.98 18.59
CA ILE A 38 5.56 3.09 19.37
C ILE A 38 5.65 4.46 20.09
N ARG A 39 4.80 5.43 19.74
CA ARG A 39 4.75 6.72 20.42
C ARG A 39 3.80 6.67 21.60
N LYS A 40 4.30 7.08 22.77
CA LYS A 40 3.53 7.19 24.02
C LYS A 40 2.12 7.74 23.75
N LYS A 41 1.12 7.10 24.33
CA LYS A 41 -0.34 7.19 24.18
C LYS A 41 -0.97 8.60 24.17
N ASN A 42 -0.19 9.69 24.34
CA ASN A 42 -0.67 11.06 24.55
C ASN A 42 -0.19 12.10 23.54
N GLN A 43 0.52 11.72 22.46
CA GLN A 43 0.88 12.70 21.43
C GLN A 43 -0.04 12.54 20.21
N LYS A 44 -1.07 13.37 20.14
CA LYS A 44 -1.82 13.58 18.89
C LYS A 44 -0.82 13.97 17.80
N SER A 45 -0.86 13.31 16.65
CA SER A 45 -0.06 13.68 15.49
C SER A 45 -0.36 15.15 15.16
N LYS A 46 0.64 16.03 15.29
CA LYS A 46 0.52 17.46 14.94
C LYS A 46 0.54 17.70 13.43
N PHE A 47 0.61 16.63 12.62
CA PHE A 47 0.82 16.74 11.18
C PHE A 47 -0.47 16.43 10.44
N SER A 48 -0.88 17.39 9.62
CA SER A 48 -2.04 17.29 8.76
C SER A 48 -1.75 16.30 7.61
N SER A 49 -2.65 15.35 7.40
CA SER A 49 -2.67 14.50 6.20
C SER A 49 -3.26 15.25 4.98
N GLU A 50 -3.53 16.55 5.10
CA GLU A 50 -4.06 17.40 4.06
C GLU A 50 -3.09 17.52 2.86
N TYR A 51 -1.78 17.60 3.15
CA TYR A 51 -0.75 17.78 2.13
C TYR A 51 -0.29 16.43 1.57
N ALA A 52 -0.30 16.27 0.25
CA ALA A 52 0.05 15.01 -0.42
C ALA A 52 1.45 14.51 -0.07
N LEU A 53 2.41 15.41 0.05
CA LEU A 53 3.81 15.07 0.32
C LEU A 53 4.07 14.60 1.76
N THR A 54 3.09 14.75 2.67
CA THR A 54 3.21 14.23 4.04
C THR A 54 3.22 12.70 4.02
N GLY A 55 4.29 12.11 4.55
CA GLY A 55 4.51 10.67 4.57
C GLY A 55 5.06 10.09 3.26
N LEU A 56 5.06 10.86 2.15
CA LEU A 56 5.66 10.44 0.88
C LEU A 56 7.11 10.90 0.73
N LEU A 57 7.46 12.05 1.33
CA LEU A 57 8.77 12.68 1.16
C LEU A 57 9.77 12.17 2.20
N LEU A 58 10.80 11.45 1.76
CA LEU A 58 11.80 10.77 2.60
C LEU A 58 13.18 11.40 2.44
N CYS A 59 13.93 11.43 3.54
CA CYS A 59 15.30 11.92 3.55
C CYS A 59 16.26 10.89 2.96
N GLY A 60 17.07 11.31 1.98
CA GLY A 60 18.09 10.47 1.36
C GLY A 60 19.25 10.11 2.28
N ASP A 61 19.51 10.93 3.32
CA ASP A 61 20.60 10.74 4.28
C ASP A 61 20.21 9.79 5.43
N CYS A 62 19.04 9.98 6.06
CA CYS A 62 18.64 9.22 7.25
C CYS A 62 17.34 8.41 7.10
N GLY A 63 16.68 8.44 5.94
CA GLY A 63 15.45 7.70 5.66
C GLY A 63 14.19 8.23 6.37
N GLN A 64 14.30 9.23 7.24
CA GLN A 64 13.15 9.77 7.96
C GLN A 64 12.31 10.71 7.07
N GLU A 65 11.03 10.83 7.40
CA GLU A 65 10.11 11.69 6.68
C GLU A 65 10.49 13.16 6.78
N TYR A 66 10.18 13.90 5.73
CA TYR A 66 10.18 15.36 5.74
C TYR A 66 8.89 15.89 6.37
N ARG A 67 9.00 17.05 7.01
CA ARG A 67 7.88 17.79 7.59
C ARG A 67 7.74 19.15 6.96
N ARG A 68 6.50 19.55 6.72
CA ARG A 68 6.13 20.88 6.28
C ARG A 68 6.27 21.86 7.45
N VAL A 69 7.04 22.91 7.25
CA VAL A 69 7.35 23.94 8.28
C VAL A 69 7.17 25.32 7.66
N THR A 70 6.56 26.22 8.40
CA THR A 70 6.48 27.64 8.02
C THR A 70 7.67 28.39 8.63
N TRP A 71 8.51 28.94 7.79
CA TRP A 71 9.56 29.87 8.20
C TRP A 71 9.04 31.29 8.13
N SER A 72 9.34 32.04 9.18
CA SER A 72 9.11 33.51 9.19
C SER A 72 10.45 34.21 9.32
N ARG A 73 10.79 35.03 8.33
CA ARG A 73 11.98 35.87 8.35
C ARG A 73 11.62 37.25 7.81
N ASN A 74 11.90 38.30 8.62
CA ASN A 74 11.62 39.70 8.23
C ASN A 74 10.16 39.94 7.84
N GLY A 75 9.21 39.36 8.56
CA GLY A 75 7.76 39.48 8.27
C GLY A 75 7.27 38.64 7.09
N LYS A 76 8.17 38.07 6.28
CA LYS A 76 7.81 37.17 5.18
C LYS A 76 7.73 35.73 5.64
N LYS A 77 6.57 35.07 5.38
CA LYS A 77 6.37 33.66 5.67
C LYS A 77 6.72 32.84 4.42
N LYS A 78 7.55 31.81 4.58
CA LYS A 78 7.92 30.86 3.55
C LYS A 78 7.63 29.44 4.02
N ILE A 79 7.02 28.65 3.18
CA ILE A 79 6.71 27.26 3.49
C ILE A 79 7.84 26.39 2.92
N VAL A 80 8.40 25.55 3.80
CA VAL A 80 9.52 24.68 3.46
C VAL A 80 9.31 23.28 4.01
N TRP A 81 9.91 22.31 3.35
CA TRP A 81 9.98 20.93 3.79
C TRP A 81 11.37 20.63 4.36
N ARG A 82 11.40 20.01 5.54
CA ARG A 82 12.64 19.68 6.28
C ARG A 82 12.59 18.28 6.86
N CYS A 83 13.75 17.61 6.89
CA CYS A 83 13.89 16.31 7.54
C CYS A 83 13.46 16.37 9.02
N SER A 84 12.57 15.47 9.41
CA SER A 84 12.04 15.40 10.78
C SER A 84 13.13 15.08 11.81
N ASN A 85 14.07 14.21 11.45
CA ASN A 85 15.18 13.84 12.31
C ASN A 85 16.10 15.05 12.58
N ARG A 86 16.44 15.82 11.53
CA ARG A 86 17.24 17.05 11.69
C ARG A 86 16.51 18.12 12.49
N LEU A 87 15.18 18.23 12.35
CA LEU A 87 14.35 19.16 13.11
C LEU A 87 14.29 18.81 14.61
N THR A 88 14.19 17.52 14.93
CA THR A 88 13.99 17.06 16.31
C THR A 88 15.30 16.83 17.05
N ASN A 89 16.28 16.23 16.36
CA ASN A 89 17.53 15.74 16.98
C ASN A 89 18.77 16.53 16.54
N GLY A 90 18.61 17.50 15.62
CA GLY A 90 19.66 18.38 15.16
C GLY A 90 20.56 17.77 14.07
N THR A 91 21.59 18.55 13.68
CA THR A 91 22.50 18.21 12.59
C THR A 91 23.40 17.00 12.86
N LYS A 92 23.56 16.61 14.13
CA LYS A 92 24.33 15.42 14.50
C LYS A 92 23.71 14.12 13.99
N HIS A 93 22.36 14.09 13.88
CA HIS A 93 21.61 12.91 13.48
C HIS A 93 21.23 12.87 12.00
N CYS A 94 21.30 14.01 11.30
CA CYS A 94 21.12 14.08 9.86
C CYS A 94 21.92 15.27 9.32
N LYS A 95 23.04 14.99 8.68
CA LYS A 95 24.04 16.01 8.29
C LYS A 95 23.75 16.62 6.92
N LYS A 96 23.28 15.81 5.98
CA LYS A 96 23.15 16.15 4.55
C LYS A 96 21.71 16.43 4.09
N SER A 97 20.73 16.46 5.02
CA SER A 97 19.36 16.76 4.59
C SER A 97 19.20 18.23 4.21
N GLU A 98 18.66 18.44 3.03
CA GLU A 98 18.40 19.77 2.50
C GLU A 98 17.04 20.31 2.94
N THR A 99 16.89 21.61 2.89
CA THR A 99 15.60 22.28 3.09
C THR A 99 15.05 22.66 1.74
N LEU A 100 13.85 22.16 1.42
CA LEU A 100 13.22 22.38 0.12
C LEU A 100 12.06 23.36 0.27
N GLU A 101 11.99 24.32 -0.64
CA GLU A 101 10.86 25.24 -0.74
C GLU A 101 9.67 24.51 -1.37
N GLU A 102 8.48 24.70 -0.79
CA GLU A 102 7.28 23.96 -1.22
C GLU A 102 6.93 24.22 -2.70
N GLY A 103 6.97 25.46 -3.13
CA GLY A 103 6.66 25.81 -4.53
C GLY A 103 7.60 25.15 -5.54
N VAL A 104 8.90 25.13 -5.22
CA VAL A 104 9.94 24.51 -6.06
C VAL A 104 9.75 23.00 -6.10
N LEU A 105 9.51 22.40 -4.95
CA LEU A 105 9.27 20.96 -4.82
C LEU A 105 8.01 20.53 -5.58
N ASN A 106 6.92 21.27 -5.43
CA ASN A 106 5.67 21.00 -6.14
C ASN A 106 5.84 21.05 -7.64
N ARG A 107 6.57 22.04 -8.18
CA ARG A 107 6.89 22.12 -9.61
C ARG A 107 7.68 20.89 -10.08
N ALA A 108 8.74 20.51 -9.37
CA ALA A 108 9.54 19.34 -9.73
C ALA A 108 8.71 18.04 -9.74
N VAL A 109 7.82 17.86 -8.77
CA VAL A 109 6.91 16.72 -8.72
C VAL A 109 5.94 16.72 -9.90
N MET A 110 5.35 17.87 -10.24
CA MET A 110 4.45 17.98 -11.38
C MET A 110 5.17 17.80 -12.72
N GLU A 111 6.40 18.27 -12.86
CA GLU A 111 7.22 17.98 -14.04
C GLU A 111 7.46 16.49 -14.22
N ALA A 112 7.77 15.75 -13.13
CA ALA A 112 7.93 14.32 -13.18
C ALA A 112 6.63 13.61 -13.60
N ILE A 113 5.49 14.01 -13.04
CA ILE A 113 4.18 13.47 -13.43
C ILE A 113 3.89 13.77 -14.90
N ASN A 114 4.12 15.02 -15.35
CA ASN A 114 3.87 15.41 -16.73
C ASN A 114 4.81 14.69 -17.74
N ARG A 115 6.03 14.35 -17.36
CA ARG A 115 6.92 13.53 -18.23
C ARG A 115 6.34 12.14 -18.45
N ILE A 116 5.74 11.56 -17.43
CA ILE A 116 5.08 10.26 -17.52
C ILE A 116 3.83 10.32 -18.40
N THR A 117 2.98 11.32 -18.18
CA THR A 117 1.73 11.47 -18.93
C THR A 117 1.95 11.81 -20.41
N ARG A 118 3.08 12.41 -20.75
CA ARG A 118 3.43 12.71 -22.17
C ARG A 118 3.95 11.51 -22.93
N GLY A 119 4.23 10.39 -22.26
CA GLY A 119 4.79 9.22 -22.91
C GLY A 119 6.24 9.40 -23.35
N ASP A 120 6.99 10.31 -22.74
CA ASP A 120 8.43 10.45 -22.96
C ASP A 120 9.18 9.23 -22.38
N GLY A 121 9.21 8.16 -23.15
CA GLY A 121 9.76 6.86 -22.81
C GLY A 121 8.68 5.77 -22.82
N ASP A 122 9.11 4.52 -22.93
CA ASP A 122 8.25 3.32 -22.86
C ASP A 122 7.70 3.07 -21.44
N PHE A 123 7.19 4.15 -20.82
CA PHE A 123 6.70 4.12 -19.44
C PHE A 123 5.48 3.22 -19.29
N VAL A 124 4.52 3.36 -20.20
CA VAL A 124 3.28 2.56 -20.19
C VAL A 124 3.61 1.09 -20.46
N GLY A 125 4.54 0.82 -21.37
CA GLY A 125 5.02 -0.54 -21.66
C GLY A 125 5.79 -1.15 -20.49
N ALA A 126 6.73 -0.43 -19.91
CA ALA A 126 7.47 -0.89 -18.73
C ALA A 126 6.55 -1.10 -17.50
N PHE A 127 5.55 -0.25 -17.36
CA PHE A 127 4.53 -0.37 -16.35
C PHE A 127 3.69 -1.65 -16.55
N ARG A 128 3.13 -1.87 -17.75
CA ARG A 128 2.39 -3.09 -18.09
C ARG A 128 3.24 -4.34 -17.84
N GLN A 129 4.51 -4.34 -18.24
CA GLN A 129 5.40 -5.47 -18.02
C GLN A 129 5.67 -5.74 -16.54
N ASN A 130 5.89 -4.71 -15.73
CA ASN A 130 6.10 -4.88 -14.29
C ASN A 130 4.86 -5.45 -13.60
N VAL A 131 3.69 -5.03 -14.03
CA VAL A 131 2.44 -5.54 -13.49
C VAL A 131 2.15 -6.95 -13.95
N ILE A 132 2.30 -7.25 -15.24
CA ILE A 132 2.17 -8.62 -15.75
C ILE A 132 3.15 -9.54 -15.00
N ARG A 133 4.35 -9.08 -14.67
CA ARG A 133 5.31 -9.85 -13.87
C ARG A 133 4.82 -10.08 -12.44
N VAL A 134 4.26 -9.06 -11.79
CA VAL A 134 3.70 -9.16 -10.43
C VAL A 134 2.47 -10.05 -10.43
N ILE A 135 1.54 -9.86 -11.38
CA ILE A 135 0.32 -10.67 -11.51
C ILE A 135 0.68 -12.09 -11.92
N GLY A 136 1.62 -12.28 -12.86
CA GLY A 136 2.07 -13.60 -13.30
C GLY A 136 2.75 -14.43 -12.21
N SER A 137 3.33 -13.79 -11.20
CA SER A 137 3.81 -14.48 -10.00
C SER A 137 2.68 -14.89 -9.03
N TYR A 138 1.45 -14.42 -9.27
CA TYR A 138 0.25 -14.70 -8.46
C TYR A 138 -0.79 -15.56 -9.22
N ASN A 139 -0.40 -16.33 -10.23
CA ASN A 139 -1.29 -17.24 -10.98
C ASN A 139 -1.89 -18.37 -10.11
N GLY A 140 -2.45 -18.02 -8.97
CA GLY A 140 -3.11 -18.89 -8.02
C GLY A 140 -4.62 -19.07 -8.28
N GLU A 141 -5.09 -19.00 -9.54
CA GLU A 141 -6.52 -19.28 -9.78
C GLU A 141 -6.88 -20.75 -9.51
N GLN A 142 -5.97 -21.67 -9.74
CA GLN A 142 -6.17 -23.10 -9.46
C GLN A 142 -5.95 -23.48 -7.99
N GLU A 143 -5.10 -22.74 -7.25
CA GLU A 143 -4.71 -23.11 -5.88
C GLU A 143 -5.87 -22.99 -4.85
N SER A 144 -6.79 -22.03 -5.02
CA SER A 144 -7.86 -21.79 -4.03
C SER A 144 -8.85 -22.96 -3.93
N ASP A 145 -9.23 -23.53 -5.07
CA ASP A 145 -10.21 -24.60 -5.15
C ASP A 145 -9.58 -25.95 -4.75
N GLU A 146 -8.27 -26.13 -5.05
CA GLU A 146 -7.51 -27.29 -4.57
C GLU A 146 -7.40 -27.35 -3.04
N TYR A 147 -7.29 -26.23 -2.35
CA TYR A 147 -7.28 -26.22 -0.89
C TYR A 147 -8.63 -26.60 -0.30
N ASP A 148 -9.75 -26.13 -0.90
CA ASP A 148 -11.08 -26.49 -0.46
C ASP A 148 -11.31 -28.02 -0.57
N ASP A 149 -10.88 -28.64 -1.66
CA ASP A 149 -10.98 -30.07 -1.88
C ASP A 149 -10.09 -30.88 -0.92
N LYS A 150 -8.83 -30.45 -0.71
CA LYS A 150 -7.91 -31.09 0.24
C LYS A 150 -8.39 -31.02 1.68
N ILE A 151 -8.93 -29.87 2.09
CA ILE A 151 -9.51 -29.70 3.43
C ILE A 151 -10.70 -30.63 3.62
N LYS A 152 -11.57 -30.70 2.63
CA LYS A 152 -12.74 -31.58 2.67
C LYS A 152 -12.36 -33.06 2.76
N GLU A 153 -11.38 -33.50 1.97
CA GLU A 153 -10.84 -34.85 2.03
C GLU A 153 -10.33 -35.19 3.44
N LYS A 154 -9.58 -34.28 4.07
CA LYS A 154 -9.08 -34.46 5.43
C LYS A 154 -10.16 -34.41 6.50
N GLU A 155 -11.18 -33.59 6.31
CA GLU A 155 -12.34 -33.55 7.20
C GLU A 155 -13.15 -34.89 7.10
N GLU A 156 -13.30 -35.46 5.90
CA GLU A 156 -13.91 -36.78 5.69
C GLU A 156 -13.06 -37.90 6.32
N GLU A 157 -11.72 -37.84 6.20
CA GLU A 157 -10.79 -38.78 6.88
C GLU A 157 -10.96 -38.71 8.40
N MET A 158 -11.07 -37.54 8.97
CA MET A 158 -11.29 -37.33 10.40
C MET A 158 -12.63 -37.95 10.87
N VAL A 159 -13.70 -37.70 10.09
CA VAL A 159 -15.03 -38.29 10.40
C VAL A 159 -15.00 -39.81 10.33
N ALA A 160 -14.33 -40.39 9.34
CA ALA A 160 -14.16 -41.84 9.22
C ALA A 160 -13.40 -42.43 10.39
N LEU A 161 -12.31 -41.79 10.83
CA LEU A 161 -11.54 -42.19 11.99
C LEU A 161 -12.38 -42.19 13.29
N ILE A 162 -13.20 -41.16 13.47
CA ILE A 162 -14.11 -41.08 14.64
C ILE A 162 -15.16 -42.18 14.57
N ALA A 163 -15.75 -42.45 13.40
CA ALA A 163 -16.75 -43.46 13.22
C ALA A 163 -16.18 -44.88 13.43
N GLU A 164 -14.98 -45.17 13.00
CA GLU A 164 -14.25 -46.41 13.22
C GLU A 164 -14.03 -46.63 14.72
N ASN A 165 -13.52 -45.62 15.42
CA ASN A 165 -13.24 -45.70 16.84
C ASN A 165 -14.52 -45.85 17.69
N ALA A 166 -15.60 -45.20 17.30
CA ALA A 166 -16.90 -45.33 17.96
C ALA A 166 -17.47 -46.78 17.91
N ARG A 167 -17.13 -47.55 16.85
CA ARG A 167 -17.53 -48.96 16.72
C ARG A 167 -16.70 -49.88 17.64
N VAL A 168 -15.44 -49.55 17.86
CA VAL A 168 -14.51 -50.34 18.67
C VAL A 168 -14.70 -50.04 20.17
N GLY A 169 -15.22 -48.88 20.53
CA GLY A 169 -15.56 -48.50 21.90
C GLY A 169 -14.36 -48.25 22.83
N SER A 170 -13.13 -48.16 22.29
CA SER A 170 -11.92 -47.90 23.06
C SER A 170 -11.11 -46.77 22.47
N TYR A 171 -10.86 -45.71 23.24
CA TYR A 171 -10.00 -44.59 22.85
C TYR A 171 -8.56 -44.94 23.22
N THR A 172 -7.77 -45.34 22.19
CA THR A 172 -6.36 -45.69 22.35
C THR A 172 -5.45 -44.50 22.11
N ASP A 173 -4.22 -44.55 22.63
CA ASP A 173 -3.22 -43.50 22.36
C ASP A 173 -2.96 -43.33 20.84
N GLU A 174 -3.01 -44.45 20.09
CA GLU A 174 -2.87 -44.44 18.63
C GLU A 174 -4.00 -43.66 17.93
N PHE A 175 -5.24 -43.78 18.43
CA PHE A 175 -6.35 -42.96 17.93
C PHE A 175 -6.10 -41.48 18.15
N TYR A 176 -5.66 -41.09 19.35
CA TYR A 176 -5.40 -39.68 19.64
C TYR A 176 -4.23 -39.10 18.82
N GLU A 177 -3.18 -39.88 18.52
CA GLU A 177 -2.09 -39.47 17.67
C GLU A 177 -2.53 -39.27 16.23
N ARG A 178 -3.32 -40.19 15.67
CA ARG A 178 -3.88 -40.05 14.32
C ARG A 178 -4.83 -38.87 14.22
N TYR A 179 -5.71 -38.71 15.20
CA TYR A 179 -6.64 -37.58 15.25
C TYR A 179 -5.90 -36.24 15.29
N ARG A 180 -4.88 -36.12 16.13
CA ARG A 180 -4.07 -34.92 16.27
C ARG A 180 -3.35 -34.61 14.95
N ARG A 181 -2.79 -35.59 14.29
CA ARG A 181 -2.10 -35.40 13.00
C ARG A 181 -3.04 -34.83 11.92
N ILE A 182 -4.23 -35.42 11.77
CA ILE A 182 -5.22 -34.94 10.80
C ILE A 182 -5.68 -33.52 11.15
N ALA A 183 -5.89 -33.22 12.43
CA ALA A 183 -6.28 -31.89 12.89
C ALA A 183 -5.18 -30.81 12.58
N GLU A 184 -3.90 -31.19 12.77
CA GLU A 184 -2.76 -30.33 12.42
C GLU A 184 -2.68 -30.10 10.92
N GLU A 185 -2.85 -31.17 10.09
CA GLU A 185 -2.88 -31.05 8.63
C GLU A 185 -4.01 -30.14 8.14
N ILE A 186 -5.22 -30.26 8.69
CA ILE A 186 -6.35 -29.36 8.39
C ILE A 186 -6.02 -27.93 8.77
N THR A 187 -5.38 -27.71 9.91
CA THR A 187 -5.00 -26.36 10.35
C THR A 187 -4.00 -25.72 9.39
N ILE A 188 -2.97 -26.44 8.97
CA ILE A 188 -1.97 -25.99 8.01
C ILE A 188 -2.63 -25.64 6.66
N LEU A 189 -3.48 -26.54 6.14
CA LEU A 189 -4.20 -26.31 4.88
C LEU A 189 -5.10 -25.06 4.94
N LYS A 190 -5.77 -24.81 6.07
CA LYS A 190 -6.58 -23.61 6.29
C LYS A 190 -5.73 -22.33 6.34
N GLU A 191 -4.55 -22.38 6.94
CA GLU A 191 -3.63 -21.25 6.96
C GLU A 191 -3.09 -20.94 5.55
N GLU A 192 -2.69 -21.97 4.80
CA GLU A 192 -2.25 -21.83 3.40
C GLU A 192 -3.36 -21.28 2.50
N GLN A 193 -4.60 -21.74 2.66
CA GLN A 193 -5.77 -21.22 1.96
C GLN A 193 -6.01 -19.73 2.23
N ILE A 194 -5.93 -19.33 3.51
CA ILE A 194 -6.08 -17.92 3.90
C ILE A 194 -5.01 -17.05 3.22
N GLU A 195 -3.77 -17.53 3.20
CA GLU A 195 -2.67 -16.80 2.56
C GLU A 195 -2.84 -16.74 1.04
N ALA A 196 -3.27 -17.83 0.38
CA ALA A 196 -3.58 -17.85 -1.05
C ALA A 196 -4.72 -16.86 -1.39
N ARG A 197 -5.82 -16.88 -0.62
CA ARG A 197 -6.93 -15.92 -0.78
C ARG A 197 -6.49 -14.47 -0.56
N ARG A 198 -5.58 -14.22 0.39
CA ARG A 198 -5.01 -12.90 0.62
C ARG A 198 -4.19 -12.43 -0.58
N LYS A 199 -3.35 -13.30 -1.14
CA LYS A 199 -2.56 -13.03 -2.34
C LYS A 199 -3.46 -12.71 -3.54
N LYS A 200 -4.51 -13.51 -3.77
CA LYS A 200 -5.50 -13.28 -4.84
C LYS A 200 -6.18 -11.91 -4.72
N LYS A 201 -6.64 -11.54 -3.51
CA LYS A 201 -7.23 -10.22 -3.26
C LYS A 201 -6.24 -9.08 -3.54
N LEU A 202 -4.98 -9.27 -3.18
CA LEU A 202 -3.93 -8.29 -3.43
C LEU A 202 -3.67 -8.13 -4.93
N ALA A 203 -3.58 -9.23 -5.69
CA ALA A 203 -3.42 -9.20 -7.14
C ALA A 203 -4.59 -8.50 -7.84
N ALA A 204 -5.84 -8.82 -7.47
CA ALA A 204 -7.03 -8.17 -8.00
C ALA A 204 -7.05 -6.65 -7.70
N SER A 205 -6.59 -6.23 -6.52
CA SER A 205 -6.44 -4.81 -6.18
C SER A 205 -5.41 -4.12 -7.06
N TYR A 206 -4.29 -4.78 -7.37
CA TYR A 206 -3.29 -4.24 -8.31
C TYR A 206 -3.84 -4.12 -9.73
N GLU A 207 -4.58 -5.12 -10.21
CA GLU A 207 -5.23 -5.05 -11.53
C GLU A 207 -6.22 -3.90 -11.64
N GLN A 208 -7.01 -3.68 -10.59
CA GLN A 208 -7.96 -2.56 -10.58
C GLN A 208 -7.23 -1.21 -10.63
N ARG A 209 -6.18 -1.04 -9.83
CA ARG A 209 -5.35 0.18 -9.86
C ARG A 209 -4.71 0.43 -11.20
N LEU A 210 -4.37 -0.64 -11.92
CA LEU A 210 -3.87 -0.57 -13.29
C LEU A 210 -4.91 -0.01 -14.25
N ARG A 211 -6.10 -0.60 -14.26
CA ARG A 211 -7.19 -0.15 -15.11
C ARG A 211 -7.54 1.31 -14.84
N ASP A 212 -7.59 1.71 -13.55
CA ASP A 212 -7.89 3.08 -13.15
C ASP A 212 -6.81 4.05 -13.64
N MET A 213 -5.54 3.64 -13.61
CA MET A 213 -4.43 4.45 -14.08
C MET A 213 -4.36 4.52 -15.60
N ASP A 214 -4.55 3.41 -16.32
CA ASP A 214 -4.63 3.40 -17.79
C ASP A 214 -5.78 4.32 -18.26
N SER A 215 -6.97 4.20 -17.67
CA SER A 215 -8.12 5.06 -17.95
C SER A 215 -7.85 6.54 -17.62
N PHE A 216 -7.07 6.81 -16.59
CA PHE A 216 -6.67 8.17 -16.25
C PHE A 216 -5.67 8.74 -17.27
N LEU A 217 -4.64 7.96 -17.64
CA LEU A 217 -3.62 8.38 -18.61
C LEU A 217 -4.22 8.61 -20.01
N GLU A 218 -5.17 7.77 -20.43
CA GLU A 218 -5.88 7.94 -21.71
C GLU A 218 -6.72 9.24 -21.76
N LYS A 219 -7.28 9.67 -20.64
CA LYS A 219 -8.06 10.90 -20.54
C LYS A 219 -7.21 12.16 -20.41
N GLN A 220 -5.94 12.03 -20.06
CA GLN A 220 -5.01 13.16 -19.86
C GLN A 220 -4.24 13.45 -21.15
N THR A 221 -4.85 14.21 -22.04
CA THR A 221 -4.19 14.72 -23.27
C THR A 221 -3.44 16.03 -23.07
N CYS A 222 -3.59 16.70 -21.92
CA CYS A 222 -3.01 18.02 -21.64
C CYS A 222 -2.06 17.99 -20.43
N GLN A 223 -1.09 18.91 -20.44
CA GLN A 223 -0.27 19.20 -19.25
C GLN A 223 -1.15 19.56 -18.06
N ILE A 224 -0.83 18.98 -16.90
CA ILE A 224 -1.47 19.33 -15.63
C ILE A 224 -0.71 20.56 -15.10
N PRO A 225 -1.34 21.75 -15.11
CA PRO A 225 -0.63 22.99 -14.80
C PRO A 225 -0.41 23.20 -13.29
N GLU A 226 -1.29 22.67 -12.46
CA GLU A 226 -1.29 22.92 -11.03
C GLU A 226 -1.04 21.66 -10.22
N PHE A 227 -0.48 21.85 -9.01
CA PHE A 227 -0.21 20.76 -8.08
C PHE A 227 -1.52 20.24 -7.46
N ASP A 228 -1.87 19.01 -7.79
CA ASP A 228 -3.04 18.32 -7.26
C ASP A 228 -2.62 17.26 -6.24
N ASN A 229 -3.08 17.43 -5.00
CA ASN A 229 -2.79 16.53 -3.89
C ASN A 229 -3.31 15.10 -4.12
N ASP A 230 -4.50 14.97 -4.73
CA ASP A 230 -5.12 13.66 -4.94
C ASP A 230 -4.41 12.90 -6.07
N LEU A 231 -4.02 13.61 -7.11
CA LEU A 231 -3.21 13.08 -8.21
C LEU A 231 -1.86 12.58 -7.72
N VAL A 232 -1.14 13.39 -6.95
CA VAL A 232 0.17 13.03 -6.38
C VAL A 232 0.05 11.77 -5.53
N ARG A 233 -0.98 11.65 -4.69
CA ARG A 233 -1.20 10.46 -3.87
C ARG A 233 -1.53 9.21 -4.68
N ARG A 234 -2.24 9.35 -5.79
CA ARG A 234 -2.59 8.23 -6.67
C ARG A 234 -1.39 7.71 -7.44
N LEU A 235 -0.53 8.61 -7.91
CA LEU A 235 0.57 8.25 -8.80
C LEU A 235 1.87 7.93 -8.07
N ILE A 236 2.14 8.57 -6.93
CA ILE A 236 3.43 8.49 -6.25
C ILE A 236 3.35 7.61 -5.00
N ALA A 237 4.27 6.65 -4.92
CA ALA A 237 4.45 5.78 -3.76
C ALA A 237 5.39 6.41 -2.72
N SER A 238 6.53 6.98 -3.19
CA SER A 238 7.49 7.68 -2.33
C SER A 238 8.38 8.63 -3.13
N ILE A 239 8.91 9.66 -2.45
CA ILE A 239 9.87 10.61 -3.01
C ILE A 239 11.06 10.65 -2.07
N LYS A 240 12.24 10.30 -2.56
CA LYS A 240 13.49 10.38 -1.81
C LYS A 240 14.26 11.63 -2.20
N VAL A 241 14.55 12.50 -1.23
CA VAL A 241 15.38 13.70 -1.42
C VAL A 241 16.84 13.30 -1.34
N VAL A 242 17.54 13.30 -2.47
CA VAL A 242 18.97 12.93 -2.55
C VAL A 242 19.85 14.15 -2.29
N SER A 243 19.50 15.29 -2.90
CA SER A 243 20.19 16.55 -2.72
C SER A 243 19.22 17.73 -2.88
N ALA A 244 19.73 18.97 -2.79
CA ALA A 244 18.94 20.16 -3.08
C ALA A 244 18.40 20.19 -4.51
N GLU A 245 19.08 19.52 -5.43
CA GLU A 245 18.78 19.57 -6.87
C GLU A 245 18.23 18.26 -7.44
N LYS A 246 18.15 17.18 -6.60
CA LYS A 246 17.82 15.85 -7.11
C LYS A 246 16.85 15.10 -6.21
N LEU A 247 15.76 14.63 -6.82
CA LEU A 247 14.79 13.71 -6.24
C LEU A 247 14.84 12.34 -6.93
N ILE A 248 14.55 11.29 -6.19
CA ILE A 248 14.19 9.99 -6.73
C ILE A 248 12.72 9.76 -6.42
N ILE A 249 11.89 9.68 -7.43
CA ILE A 249 10.45 9.50 -7.32
C ILE A 249 10.11 8.06 -7.69
N GLN A 250 9.49 7.36 -6.76
CA GLN A 250 8.92 6.03 -6.98
C GLN A 250 7.42 6.17 -7.18
N PHE A 251 6.94 5.71 -8.30
CA PHE A 251 5.51 5.70 -8.63
C PHE A 251 4.82 4.45 -8.08
N GLN A 252 3.50 4.51 -7.91
CA GLN A 252 2.67 3.37 -7.50
C GLN A 252 2.79 2.18 -8.47
N SER A 253 3.17 2.46 -9.71
CA SER A 253 3.50 1.48 -10.74
C SER A 253 4.78 0.69 -10.48
N GLY A 254 5.57 1.06 -9.47
CA GLY A 254 6.90 0.48 -9.21
C GLY A 254 8.03 1.13 -10.02
N ILE A 255 7.72 2.05 -10.93
CA ILE A 255 8.75 2.76 -11.71
C ILE A 255 9.44 3.79 -10.83
N VAL A 256 10.75 3.89 -11.02
CA VAL A 256 11.61 4.84 -10.32
C VAL A 256 12.18 5.83 -11.32
N MET A 257 12.00 7.13 -11.05
CA MET A 257 12.46 8.21 -11.89
C MET A 257 13.35 9.17 -11.10
N GLU A 258 14.44 9.62 -11.72
CA GLU A 258 15.22 10.76 -11.24
C GLU A 258 14.60 12.06 -11.77
N GLN A 259 14.41 13.03 -10.88
CA GLN A 259 13.88 14.34 -11.20
C GLN A 259 14.79 15.44 -10.64
N GLU A 260 15.15 16.37 -11.50
CA GLU A 260 15.90 17.57 -11.10
C GLU A 260 14.98 18.61 -10.46
N ILE A 261 15.48 19.29 -9.44
CA ILE A 261 14.84 20.46 -8.82
C ILE A 261 15.51 21.71 -9.38
N ARG A 262 14.74 22.55 -10.05
CA ARG A 262 15.23 23.81 -10.59
C ARG A 262 14.76 24.97 -9.73
N TYR A 263 15.70 25.76 -9.25
CA TYR A 263 15.46 27.00 -8.49
C TYR A 263 15.50 28.15 -9.51
N GLU A 264 14.37 28.81 -9.70
CA GLU A 264 14.28 30.07 -10.43
C GLU A 264 14.56 31.28 -9.52
#